data_e61a01b5482cbe9c8ee9266a2c5b707f
#
_entry.id   e61a01b5482cbe9c8ee9266a2c5b707f
#
_cell.length_a   1.000
_cell.length_b   1.000
_cell.length_c   1.000
_cell.angle_alpha   90.00
_cell.angle_beta   90.00
_cell.angle_gamma   90.00
#
_symmetry.space_group_name_H-M   'P 1'
#
loop_
_entity.id
_entity.type
_entity.pdbx_description
1 polymer ?
#
loop_
_entity_poly.entity_id
_entity_poly.type
_entity_poly.pdbx_seq_one_letter_code
_entity_poly.pdbx_strand_id
1 'polypeptide(L)'
;MTPPAATPLPLQTREPLVPPLRDAQGRVMTYLRLSVTDRCNFRCTYCSPASWGGKKDLLSAGEFERIVSVFARLGIRRVRLTGGEPLIRPDILEVAQRIASVPGVERVAITTNASHLERLAAPLREAGVSQLNLSLDTLSEDTFRRISKQGDFGAVLRGIDVAAGVGFDSLKLNVVVMQGVNDHEVPALVDYAHARGIVPRFIELMPFGQGTPVPTAALLERLQAGGLTLVPEEQSTGPLAGPARYWRGPRGLVGFISPLTQNFCGGCNRVRVASNGDLRSCLGGRAQAPLHALIRGGATDEQLALAIRQALGEKPEGHRFTEPGNGATLLPMMGIGG
;
A
#
# COMPACT_ATOMS: atom_id res chain seq x y z
N MET A 1 -5.78 -2.56 48.63
CA MET A 1 -5.83 -3.79 47.80
C MET A 1 -6.33 -3.36 46.42
N THR A 2 -5.45 -3.30 45.44
CA THR A 2 -5.75 -2.96 44.05
C THR A 2 -6.31 -4.20 43.36
N PRO A 3 -7.44 -4.12 42.61
CA PRO A 3 -7.96 -5.30 41.90
C PRO A 3 -7.00 -5.74 40.78
N PRO A 4 -6.91 -7.02 40.48
CA PRO A 4 -6.06 -7.53 39.43
C PRO A 4 -6.54 -7.08 38.06
N ALA A 5 -5.61 -6.69 37.19
CA ALA A 5 -5.88 -6.32 35.81
C ALA A 5 -6.53 -7.48 35.06
N ALA A 6 -7.66 -7.21 34.41
CA ALA A 6 -8.36 -8.17 33.60
C ALA A 6 -7.49 -8.59 32.39
N THR A 7 -7.20 -9.88 32.29
CA THR A 7 -6.53 -10.49 31.12
C THR A 7 -7.45 -10.35 29.89
N PRO A 8 -6.98 -9.80 28.76
CA PRO A 8 -7.78 -9.72 27.56
C PRO A 8 -8.10 -11.14 27.07
N LEU A 9 -9.38 -11.43 26.89
CA LEU A 9 -9.85 -12.67 26.27
C LEU A 9 -9.25 -12.80 24.86
N PRO A 10 -8.77 -14.01 24.46
CA PRO A 10 -8.28 -14.22 23.10
C PRO A 10 -9.44 -14.01 22.13
N LEU A 11 -9.19 -13.20 21.09
CA LEU A 11 -10.08 -13.02 19.96
C LEU A 11 -10.39 -14.39 19.35
N GLN A 12 -11.60 -14.86 19.55
CA GLN A 12 -12.10 -16.07 18.90
C GLN A 12 -12.11 -15.80 17.40
N THR A 13 -11.16 -16.38 16.67
CA THR A 13 -11.17 -16.43 15.21
C THR A 13 -12.35 -17.30 14.79
N ARG A 14 -13.49 -16.67 14.46
CA ARG A 14 -14.59 -17.39 13.81
C ARG A 14 -14.04 -17.98 12.52
N GLU A 15 -14.09 -19.29 12.39
CA GLU A 15 -13.75 -19.97 11.14
C GLU A 15 -14.59 -19.39 10.00
N PRO A 16 -13.97 -19.07 8.86
CA PRO A 16 -14.70 -18.55 7.72
C PRO A 16 -15.69 -19.64 7.23
N LEU A 17 -16.96 -19.30 7.12
CA LEU A 17 -18.03 -20.17 6.64
C LEU A 17 -17.86 -20.60 5.16
N VAL A 18 -16.83 -20.12 4.48
CA VAL A 18 -16.50 -20.37 3.08
C VAL A 18 -15.01 -20.67 2.97
N PRO A 19 -14.56 -21.59 2.11
CA PRO A 19 -13.14 -21.85 1.90
C PRO A 19 -12.39 -20.54 1.62
N PRO A 20 -11.22 -20.32 2.23
CA PRO A 20 -10.47 -19.08 2.05
C PRO A 20 -10.12 -18.85 0.57
N LEU A 21 -10.07 -17.59 0.17
CA LEU A 21 -9.76 -17.20 -1.21
C LEU A 21 -8.31 -17.61 -1.53
N ARG A 22 -8.13 -18.56 -2.46
CA ARG A 22 -6.83 -19.08 -2.88
C ARG A 22 -6.60 -18.85 -4.36
N ASP A 23 -5.35 -18.69 -4.74
CA ASP A 23 -4.95 -18.71 -6.15
C ASP A 23 -4.53 -20.13 -6.60
N ALA A 24 -4.13 -20.27 -7.87
CA ALA A 24 -3.73 -21.55 -8.46
C ALA A 24 -2.47 -22.17 -7.78
N GLN A 25 -1.65 -21.37 -7.09
CA GLN A 25 -0.48 -21.81 -6.32
C GLN A 25 -0.81 -22.10 -4.86
N GLY A 26 -2.10 -22.06 -4.47
CA GLY A 26 -2.54 -22.32 -3.10
C GLY A 26 -2.29 -21.17 -2.11
N ARG A 27 -1.78 -20.00 -2.58
CA ARG A 27 -1.56 -18.83 -1.72
C ARG A 27 -2.89 -18.26 -1.25
N VAL A 28 -3.03 -18.01 0.05
CA VAL A 28 -4.26 -17.45 0.64
C VAL A 28 -4.26 -15.94 0.49
N MET A 29 -5.30 -15.39 -0.13
CA MET A 29 -5.49 -13.95 -0.27
C MET A 29 -6.18 -13.40 0.97
N THR A 30 -5.51 -12.48 1.68
CA THR A 30 -6.02 -11.84 2.90
C THR A 30 -5.98 -10.32 2.84
N TYR A 31 -5.45 -9.77 1.74
CA TYR A 31 -5.14 -8.36 1.63
C TYR A 31 -5.61 -7.77 0.29
N LEU A 32 -6.58 -6.88 0.37
CA LEU A 32 -7.08 -6.11 -0.77
C LEU A 32 -6.40 -4.75 -0.85
N ARG A 33 -5.84 -4.41 -2.01
CA ARG A 33 -5.45 -3.03 -2.34
C ARG A 33 -6.52 -2.44 -3.24
N LEU A 34 -7.11 -1.35 -2.80
CA LEU A 34 -8.25 -0.71 -3.46
C LEU A 34 -7.84 0.68 -3.91
N SER A 35 -7.75 0.89 -5.22
CA SER A 35 -7.52 2.22 -5.78
C SER A 35 -8.84 2.98 -5.77
N VAL A 36 -8.92 4.07 -5.02
CA VAL A 36 -10.14 4.87 -4.91
C VAL A 36 -10.20 6.01 -5.93
N THR A 37 -9.05 6.31 -6.54
CA THR A 37 -8.91 7.30 -7.62
C THR A 37 -7.63 7.02 -8.38
N ASP A 38 -7.58 7.38 -9.65
CA ASP A 38 -6.36 7.40 -10.46
C ASP A 38 -5.80 8.81 -10.66
N ARG A 39 -6.41 9.81 -10.04
CA ARG A 39 -5.91 11.18 -10.01
C ARG A 39 -4.87 11.35 -8.90
N CYS A 40 -3.87 12.18 -9.15
CA CYS A 40 -2.86 12.55 -8.17
C CYS A 40 -2.53 14.04 -8.32
N ASN A 41 -2.25 14.70 -7.21
CA ASN A 41 -1.76 16.07 -7.20
C ASN A 41 -0.23 16.16 -7.36
N PHE A 42 0.47 15.00 -7.45
CA PHE A 42 1.89 14.91 -7.81
C PHE A 42 2.06 14.26 -9.18
N ARG A 43 3.27 14.39 -9.77
CA ARG A 43 3.68 13.78 -11.04
C ARG A 43 5.06 13.16 -10.92
N CYS A 44 5.21 12.25 -9.93
CA CYS A 44 6.49 11.63 -9.63
C CYS A 44 7.07 10.90 -10.84
N THR A 45 8.37 11.12 -11.11
CA THR A 45 9.09 10.65 -12.30
C THR A 45 9.08 9.13 -12.46
N TYR A 46 8.97 8.40 -11.36
CA TYR A 46 8.95 6.93 -11.35
C TYR A 46 7.53 6.33 -11.36
N CYS A 47 6.47 7.15 -11.20
CA CYS A 47 5.10 6.67 -10.98
C CYS A 47 4.13 7.03 -12.09
N SER A 48 4.23 8.26 -12.64
CA SER A 48 3.23 8.85 -13.50
C SER A 48 3.80 9.28 -14.84
N PRO A 49 3.30 8.76 -15.98
CA PRO A 49 3.63 9.33 -17.28
C PRO A 49 2.99 10.72 -17.42
N ALA A 50 3.66 11.60 -18.17
CA ALA A 50 3.21 12.97 -18.40
C ALA A 50 1.81 13.06 -19.04
N SER A 51 1.38 12.03 -19.77
CA SER A 51 0.14 11.99 -20.55
C SER A 51 -1.04 11.34 -19.82
N TRP A 52 -0.96 11.00 -18.52
CA TRP A 52 -2.07 10.35 -17.83
C TRP A 52 -3.22 11.32 -17.56
N GLY A 53 -4.35 11.13 -18.25
CA GLY A 53 -5.55 11.98 -18.13
C GLY A 53 -6.57 11.58 -17.06
N GLY A 54 -6.36 10.44 -16.40
CA GLY A 54 -7.33 9.86 -15.46
C GLY A 54 -8.52 9.19 -16.15
N LYS A 55 -9.18 8.28 -15.45
CA LYS A 55 -10.41 7.62 -15.90
C LYS A 55 -11.62 8.47 -15.48
N LYS A 56 -12.65 8.50 -16.32
CA LYS A 56 -13.87 9.28 -16.05
C LYS A 56 -14.87 8.54 -15.16
N ASP A 57 -14.86 7.21 -15.21
CA ASP A 57 -15.86 6.36 -14.60
C ASP A 57 -15.30 5.68 -13.33
N LEU A 58 -15.33 6.41 -12.24
CA LEU A 58 -14.87 5.93 -10.94
C LEU A 58 -16.03 5.25 -10.19
N LEU A 59 -15.69 4.28 -9.33
CA LEU A 59 -16.63 3.68 -8.40
C LEU A 59 -17.11 4.68 -7.34
N SER A 60 -18.39 4.59 -6.97
CA SER A 60 -18.96 5.30 -5.84
C SER A 60 -18.57 4.66 -4.50
N ALA A 61 -18.78 5.37 -3.39
CA ALA A 61 -18.53 4.83 -2.05
C ALA A 61 -19.32 3.54 -1.77
N GLY A 62 -20.59 3.47 -2.21
CA GLY A 62 -21.43 2.27 -2.08
C GLY A 62 -20.95 1.09 -2.94
N GLU A 63 -20.44 1.35 -4.16
CA GLU A 63 -19.87 0.30 -5.00
C GLU A 63 -18.57 -0.26 -4.38
N PHE A 64 -17.74 0.58 -3.79
CA PHE A 64 -16.57 0.14 -3.03
C PHE A 64 -16.96 -0.71 -1.81
N GLU A 65 -17.92 -0.27 -1.02
CA GLU A 65 -18.44 -1.02 0.12
C GLU A 65 -18.92 -2.41 -0.31
N ARG A 66 -19.70 -2.49 -1.38
CA ARG A 66 -20.20 -3.77 -1.92
C ARG A 66 -19.06 -4.69 -2.36
N ILE A 67 -18.07 -4.18 -3.09
CA ILE A 67 -16.88 -4.95 -3.49
C ILE A 67 -16.16 -5.48 -2.26
N VAL A 68 -15.89 -4.62 -1.28
CA VAL A 68 -15.17 -5.00 -0.05
C VAL A 68 -15.97 -6.02 0.75
N SER A 69 -17.30 -5.92 0.81
CA SER A 69 -18.18 -6.87 1.49
C SER A 69 -18.06 -8.27 0.88
N VAL A 70 -18.05 -8.37 -0.46
CA VAL A 70 -17.83 -9.65 -1.14
C VAL A 70 -16.45 -10.21 -0.84
N PHE A 71 -15.40 -9.38 -0.89
CA PHE A 71 -14.04 -9.81 -0.55
C PHE A 71 -13.88 -10.24 0.92
N ALA A 72 -14.54 -9.54 1.86
CA ALA A 72 -14.51 -9.89 3.28
C ALA A 72 -15.15 -11.25 3.55
N ARG A 73 -16.28 -11.57 2.90
CA ARG A 73 -16.90 -12.90 2.93
C ARG A 73 -15.98 -13.98 2.35
N LEU A 74 -15.14 -13.63 1.36
CA LEU A 74 -14.14 -14.52 0.78
C LEU A 74 -12.84 -14.64 1.62
N GLY A 75 -12.75 -13.96 2.77
CA GLY A 75 -11.62 -14.10 3.70
C GLY A 75 -10.59 -12.97 3.65
N ILE A 76 -10.84 -11.88 2.90
CA ILE A 76 -10.03 -10.66 3.03
C ILE A 76 -10.29 -10.04 4.41
N ARG A 77 -9.21 -9.69 5.10
CA ARG A 77 -9.23 -9.09 6.45
C ARG A 77 -8.64 -7.69 6.48
N ARG A 78 -7.80 -7.37 5.51
CA ARG A 78 -7.11 -6.10 5.43
C ARG A 78 -7.41 -5.39 4.10
N VAL A 79 -7.79 -4.12 4.18
CA VAL A 79 -8.02 -3.26 3.02
C VAL A 79 -7.05 -2.09 3.07
N ARG A 80 -6.42 -1.80 1.94
CA ARG A 80 -5.61 -0.59 1.78
C ARG A 80 -6.18 0.29 0.70
N LEU A 81 -6.59 1.47 1.10
CA LEU A 81 -6.97 2.53 0.19
C LEU A 81 -5.71 3.15 -0.42
N THR A 82 -5.70 3.29 -1.71
CA THR A 82 -4.60 3.80 -2.52
C THR A 82 -5.18 4.47 -3.77
N GLY A 83 -4.37 4.72 -4.77
CA GLY A 83 -4.83 5.30 -6.03
C GLY A 83 -3.67 6.00 -6.73
N GLY A 84 -3.97 7.14 -7.34
CA GLY A 84 -3.00 8.21 -7.47
C GLY A 84 -2.73 8.76 -6.06
N GLU A 85 -3.51 9.78 -5.64
CA GLU A 85 -3.52 10.22 -4.24
C GLU A 85 -4.95 10.07 -3.68
N PRO A 86 -5.19 9.16 -2.72
CA PRO A 86 -6.54 8.93 -2.21
C PRO A 86 -7.14 10.15 -1.50
N LEU A 87 -6.31 10.99 -0.87
CA LEU A 87 -6.79 12.13 -0.08
C LEU A 87 -7.28 13.33 -0.91
N ILE A 88 -7.11 13.31 -2.24
CA ILE A 88 -7.75 14.31 -3.11
C ILE A 88 -9.17 13.91 -3.53
N ARG A 89 -9.59 12.68 -3.22
CA ARG A 89 -10.96 12.24 -3.47
C ARG A 89 -11.91 12.93 -2.48
N PRO A 90 -12.97 13.65 -2.95
CA PRO A 90 -13.81 14.47 -2.07
C PRO A 90 -14.53 13.67 -0.98
N ASP A 91 -15.01 12.47 -1.30
CA ASP A 91 -15.77 11.57 -0.41
C ASP A 91 -14.87 10.51 0.27
N ILE A 92 -13.55 10.75 0.41
CA ILE A 92 -12.61 9.77 0.96
C ILE A 92 -12.94 9.34 2.39
N LEU A 93 -13.46 10.24 3.22
CA LEU A 93 -13.88 9.93 4.59
C LEU A 93 -15.07 8.99 4.60
N GLU A 94 -16.08 9.23 3.74
CA GLU A 94 -17.23 8.32 3.58
C GLU A 94 -16.77 6.95 3.09
N VAL A 95 -15.90 6.89 2.06
CA VAL A 95 -15.33 5.63 1.57
C VAL A 95 -14.61 4.87 2.67
N ALA A 96 -13.77 5.55 3.45
CA ALA A 96 -13.03 4.93 4.55
C ALA A 96 -13.97 4.38 5.63
N GLN A 97 -14.95 5.16 6.06
CA GLN A 97 -15.93 4.78 7.09
C GLN A 97 -16.76 3.57 6.65
N ARG A 98 -17.31 3.60 5.43
CA ARG A 98 -18.07 2.47 4.88
C ARG A 98 -17.27 1.20 4.86
N ILE A 99 -16.02 1.26 4.38
CA ILE A 99 -15.12 0.11 4.31
C ILE A 99 -14.73 -0.39 5.71
N ALA A 100 -14.47 0.50 6.66
CA ALA A 100 -14.14 0.12 8.03
C ALA A 100 -15.32 -0.56 8.74
N SER A 101 -16.55 -0.24 8.34
CA SER A 101 -17.77 -0.83 8.90
C SER A 101 -18.14 -2.19 8.29
N VAL A 102 -17.45 -2.65 7.23
CA VAL A 102 -17.74 -3.94 6.59
C VAL A 102 -17.41 -5.09 7.55
N PRO A 103 -18.37 -5.99 7.87
CA PRO A 103 -18.12 -7.14 8.72
C PRO A 103 -16.99 -8.04 8.16
N GLY A 104 -16.00 -8.35 9.00
CA GLY A 104 -14.84 -9.16 8.64
C GLY A 104 -13.62 -8.37 8.16
N VAL A 105 -13.73 -7.06 7.93
CA VAL A 105 -12.58 -6.17 7.75
C VAL A 105 -11.99 -5.85 9.13
N GLU A 106 -10.74 -6.22 9.34
CA GLU A 106 -10.05 -6.02 10.63
C GLU A 106 -9.18 -4.77 10.61
N ARG A 107 -8.67 -4.37 9.45
CA ARG A 107 -7.76 -3.24 9.32
C ARG A 107 -7.97 -2.47 8.03
N VAL A 108 -8.14 -1.17 8.16
CA VAL A 108 -8.12 -0.24 7.03
C VAL A 108 -6.84 0.59 7.08
N ALA A 109 -6.12 0.62 5.97
CA ALA A 109 -4.90 1.39 5.82
C ALA A 109 -5.00 2.34 4.63
N ILE A 110 -4.28 3.45 4.67
CA ILE A 110 -4.14 4.37 3.53
C ILE A 110 -2.67 4.49 3.15
N THR A 111 -2.39 4.57 1.83
CA THR A 111 -1.10 5.02 1.31
C THR A 111 -1.30 6.41 0.71
N THR A 112 -0.54 7.40 1.17
CA THR A 112 -0.70 8.81 0.79
C THR A 112 0.63 9.54 0.67
N ASN A 113 0.68 10.56 -0.17
CA ASN A 113 1.79 11.51 -0.27
C ASN A 113 1.79 12.54 0.90
N ALA A 114 0.89 12.40 1.86
CA ALA A 114 0.75 13.21 3.07
C ALA A 114 0.35 14.69 2.88
N SER A 115 0.27 15.22 1.67
CA SER A 115 0.02 16.66 1.43
C SER A 115 -1.31 17.19 1.97
N HIS A 116 -2.27 16.31 2.28
CA HIS A 116 -3.58 16.69 2.84
C HIS A 116 -3.79 16.21 4.29
N LEU A 117 -2.77 15.58 4.91
CA LEU A 117 -2.91 15.01 6.26
C LEU A 117 -3.02 16.06 7.35
N GLU A 118 -2.49 17.26 7.15
CA GLU A 118 -2.66 18.36 8.12
C GLU A 118 -4.15 18.56 8.47
N ARG A 119 -5.03 18.42 7.49
CA ARG A 119 -6.49 18.56 7.64
C ARG A 119 -7.21 17.23 7.87
N LEU A 120 -6.71 16.13 7.30
CA LEU A 120 -7.47 14.88 7.20
C LEU A 120 -7.00 13.78 8.16
N ALA A 121 -5.86 13.92 8.86
CA ALA A 121 -5.35 12.85 9.69
C ALA A 121 -6.31 12.43 10.81
N ALA A 122 -6.81 13.37 11.61
CA ALA A 122 -7.78 13.07 12.67
C ALA A 122 -9.12 12.54 12.11
N PRO A 123 -9.78 13.19 11.12
CA PRO A 123 -11.00 12.65 10.51
C PRO A 123 -10.82 11.24 9.91
N LEU A 124 -9.67 10.91 9.33
CA LEU A 124 -9.39 9.55 8.83
C LEU A 124 -9.33 8.52 9.97
N ARG A 125 -8.71 8.89 11.10
CA ARG A 125 -8.68 8.02 12.29
C ARG A 125 -10.09 7.77 12.82
N GLU A 126 -10.93 8.80 12.90
CA GLU A 126 -12.33 8.72 13.29
C GLU A 126 -13.15 7.87 12.29
N ALA A 127 -12.85 7.94 10.99
CA ALA A 127 -13.49 7.12 9.96
C ALA A 127 -13.03 5.65 9.98
N GLY A 128 -12.20 5.22 10.96
CA GLY A 128 -11.78 3.83 11.15
C GLY A 128 -10.49 3.46 10.43
N VAL A 129 -9.75 4.42 9.86
CA VAL A 129 -8.41 4.15 9.34
C VAL A 129 -7.45 3.91 10.50
N SER A 130 -6.84 2.73 10.54
CA SER A 130 -5.94 2.34 11.63
C SER A 130 -4.45 2.50 11.28
N GLN A 131 -4.09 2.54 10.00
CA GLN A 131 -2.69 2.56 9.57
C GLN A 131 -2.46 3.54 8.41
N LEU A 132 -1.33 4.28 8.46
CA LEU A 132 -0.88 5.09 7.32
C LEU A 132 0.47 4.61 6.79
N ASN A 133 0.57 4.60 5.46
CA ASN A 133 1.84 4.58 4.75
C ASN A 133 2.03 5.95 4.11
N LEU A 134 2.99 6.68 4.62
CA LEU A 134 3.37 8.01 4.19
C LEU A 134 4.44 7.89 3.11
N SER A 135 4.32 8.60 2.02
CA SER A 135 5.33 8.59 0.95
C SER A 135 6.13 9.88 1.01
N LEU A 136 7.45 9.75 1.26
CA LEU A 136 8.39 10.87 1.22
C LEU A 136 9.77 10.32 0.82
N ASP A 137 10.24 10.71 -0.37
CA ASP A 137 11.44 10.14 -0.96
C ASP A 137 12.73 10.90 -0.58
N THR A 138 12.62 12.12 -0.05
CA THR A 138 13.74 13.02 0.22
C THR A 138 13.41 14.05 1.29
N LEU A 139 14.42 14.53 2.00
CA LEU A 139 14.33 15.66 2.94
C LEU A 139 14.83 16.99 2.30
N SER A 140 15.29 16.96 1.06
CA SER A 140 15.70 18.13 0.29
C SER A 140 14.55 18.64 -0.56
N GLU A 141 14.17 19.92 -0.40
CA GLU A 141 13.09 20.53 -1.17
C GLU A 141 13.40 20.54 -2.69
N ASP A 142 14.66 20.76 -3.07
CA ASP A 142 15.06 20.75 -4.47
C ASP A 142 14.96 19.36 -5.07
N THR A 143 15.35 18.33 -4.35
CA THR A 143 15.21 16.94 -4.77
C THR A 143 13.73 16.55 -4.81
N PHE A 144 12.92 16.99 -3.85
CA PHE A 144 11.47 16.79 -3.85
C PHE A 144 10.82 17.39 -5.11
N ARG A 145 11.15 18.62 -5.47
CA ARG A 145 10.64 19.27 -6.70
C ARG A 145 11.05 18.50 -7.97
N ARG A 146 12.28 18.00 -8.00
CA ARG A 146 12.77 17.19 -9.14
C ARG A 146 12.03 15.86 -9.27
N ILE A 147 11.73 15.19 -8.17
CA ILE A 147 11.04 13.89 -8.15
C ILE A 147 9.55 14.08 -8.39
N SER A 148 8.87 14.89 -7.59
CA SER A 148 7.41 15.02 -7.57
C SER A 148 6.85 15.86 -8.71
N LYS A 149 7.68 16.72 -9.32
CA LYS A 149 7.34 17.72 -10.36
C LYS A 149 6.31 18.76 -9.91
N GLN A 150 5.43 18.40 -9.01
CA GLN A 150 4.37 19.21 -8.43
C GLN A 150 4.25 18.85 -6.94
N GLY A 151 3.69 19.75 -6.18
CA GLY A 151 3.44 19.51 -4.77
C GLY A 151 4.13 20.53 -3.87
N ASP A 152 3.60 20.65 -2.66
CA ASP A 152 4.11 21.52 -1.60
C ASP A 152 4.86 20.64 -0.58
N PHE A 153 6.19 20.79 -0.56
CA PHE A 153 7.08 20.05 0.35
C PHE A 153 6.76 20.35 1.82
N GLY A 154 6.50 21.63 2.14
CA GLY A 154 6.14 22.05 3.49
C GLY A 154 4.83 21.42 3.97
N ALA A 155 3.81 21.36 3.10
CA ALA A 155 2.55 20.70 3.41
C ALA A 155 2.73 19.19 3.67
N VAL A 156 3.61 18.52 2.95
CA VAL A 156 3.93 17.10 3.20
C VAL A 156 4.55 16.92 4.59
N LEU A 157 5.55 17.72 4.94
CA LEU A 157 6.20 17.62 6.25
C LEU A 157 5.23 17.91 7.40
N ARG A 158 4.43 18.99 7.32
CA ARG A 158 3.39 19.28 8.32
C ARG A 158 2.36 18.16 8.42
N GLY A 159 1.94 17.60 7.28
CA GLY A 159 1.01 16.47 7.27
C GLY A 159 1.56 15.23 7.96
N ILE A 160 2.85 14.93 7.80
CA ILE A 160 3.53 13.83 8.50
C ILE A 160 3.60 14.12 10.00
N ASP A 161 3.96 15.35 10.41
CA ASP A 161 4.05 15.74 11.81
C ASP A 161 2.68 15.64 12.51
N VAL A 162 1.62 16.12 11.88
CA VAL A 162 0.26 15.98 12.41
C VAL A 162 -0.14 14.51 12.53
N ALA A 163 0.11 13.70 11.50
CA ALA A 163 -0.23 12.27 11.53
C ALA A 163 0.49 11.51 12.64
N ALA A 164 1.74 11.88 12.96
CA ALA A 164 2.51 11.29 14.04
C ALA A 164 1.86 11.51 15.41
N GLY A 165 1.11 12.60 15.59
CA GLY A 165 0.41 12.95 16.86
C GLY A 165 -1.01 12.39 17.00
N VAL A 166 -1.63 11.84 15.93
CA VAL A 166 -3.06 11.43 15.95
C VAL A 166 -3.30 10.10 16.66
N GLY A 167 -2.29 9.23 16.77
CA GLY A 167 -2.45 7.92 17.43
C GLY A 167 -2.95 6.81 16.49
N PHE A 168 -2.45 6.76 15.26
CA PHE A 168 -2.63 5.60 14.39
C PHE A 168 -1.90 4.37 14.95
N ASP A 169 -2.47 3.18 14.76
CA ASP A 169 -1.87 1.92 15.25
C ASP A 169 -0.50 1.64 14.60
N SER A 170 -0.26 2.16 13.39
CA SER A 170 1.01 2.01 12.70
C SER A 170 1.21 3.12 11.66
N LEU A 171 2.36 3.77 11.73
CA LEU A 171 2.86 4.72 10.74
C LEU A 171 4.11 4.15 10.08
N LYS A 172 4.17 4.22 8.75
CA LYS A 172 5.32 3.77 7.97
C LYS A 172 5.67 4.82 6.93
N LEU A 173 6.95 5.16 6.83
CA LEU A 173 7.48 6.05 5.81
C LEU A 173 8.00 5.21 4.64
N ASN A 174 7.37 5.30 3.49
CA ASN A 174 7.82 4.67 2.25
C ASN A 174 8.74 5.62 1.49
N VAL A 175 9.91 5.14 1.13
CA VAL A 175 10.92 5.86 0.36
C VAL A 175 11.28 5.01 -0.86
N VAL A 176 11.01 5.48 -2.05
CA VAL A 176 11.53 4.87 -3.28
C VAL A 176 12.95 5.38 -3.49
N VAL A 177 13.94 4.46 -3.46
CA VAL A 177 15.35 4.85 -3.55
C VAL A 177 15.84 4.78 -4.98
N MET A 178 16.47 5.86 -5.43
CA MET A 178 17.02 6.04 -6.77
C MET A 178 18.49 6.43 -6.68
N GLN A 179 19.35 5.68 -7.38
CA GLN A 179 20.79 5.88 -7.38
C GLN A 179 21.15 7.30 -7.87
N GLY A 180 22.02 7.98 -7.13
CA GLY A 180 22.50 9.34 -7.46
C GLY A 180 21.44 10.45 -7.29
N VAL A 181 20.25 10.13 -6.80
CA VAL A 181 19.16 11.09 -6.59
C VAL A 181 18.90 11.33 -5.11
N ASN A 182 18.51 10.29 -4.37
CA ASN A 182 18.17 10.35 -2.95
C ASN A 182 18.80 9.23 -2.11
N ASP A 183 19.60 8.35 -2.71
CA ASP A 183 20.22 7.22 -2.04
C ASP A 183 21.22 7.63 -0.95
N HIS A 184 21.80 8.83 -1.04
CA HIS A 184 22.67 9.41 -0.01
C HIS A 184 21.88 9.92 1.22
N GLU A 185 20.58 10.16 1.10
CA GLU A 185 19.73 10.65 2.20
C GLU A 185 19.19 9.51 3.10
N VAL A 186 19.45 8.24 2.77
CA VAL A 186 18.89 7.08 3.48
C VAL A 186 19.14 7.14 5.00
N PRO A 187 20.35 7.47 5.53
CA PRO A 187 20.56 7.62 6.97
C PRO A 187 19.71 8.73 7.60
N ALA A 188 19.65 9.90 6.97
CA ALA A 188 18.85 11.03 7.44
C ALA A 188 17.34 10.74 7.44
N LEU A 189 16.85 10.00 6.44
CA LEU A 189 15.45 9.56 6.38
C LEU A 189 15.10 8.55 7.48
N VAL A 190 16.05 7.67 7.88
CA VAL A 190 15.88 6.80 9.06
C VAL A 190 15.74 7.65 10.31
N ASP A 191 16.63 8.63 10.51
CA ASP A 191 16.61 9.52 11.67
C ASP A 191 15.32 10.34 11.74
N TYR A 192 14.91 10.91 10.61
CA TYR A 192 13.66 11.67 10.48
C TYR A 192 12.44 10.84 10.89
N ALA A 193 12.35 9.61 10.39
CA ALA A 193 11.23 8.71 10.68
C ALA A 193 11.22 8.27 12.15
N HIS A 194 12.36 7.81 12.66
CA HIS A 194 12.46 7.33 14.05
C HIS A 194 12.19 8.42 15.07
N ALA A 195 12.61 9.67 14.81
CA ALA A 195 12.30 10.82 15.68
C ALA A 195 10.79 11.07 15.83
N ARG A 196 9.96 10.54 14.94
CA ARG A 196 8.49 10.65 14.92
C ARG A 196 7.75 9.36 15.26
N GLY A 197 8.46 8.32 15.70
CA GLY A 197 7.88 6.99 15.95
C GLY A 197 7.38 6.27 14.66
N ILE A 198 7.88 6.68 13.49
CA ILE A 198 7.51 6.14 12.19
C ILE A 198 8.54 5.09 11.76
N VAL A 199 8.07 3.96 11.20
CA VAL A 199 8.97 2.93 10.68
C VAL A 199 9.33 3.25 9.22
N PRO A 200 10.61 3.57 8.91
CA PRO A 200 11.05 3.80 7.54
C PRO A 200 11.10 2.49 6.76
N ARG A 201 10.70 2.55 5.48
CA ARG A 201 10.76 1.42 4.55
C ARG A 201 11.31 1.89 3.21
N PHE A 202 12.44 1.37 2.84
CA PHE A 202 13.11 1.65 1.58
C PHE A 202 12.62 0.66 0.52
N ILE A 203 12.16 1.19 -0.59
CA ILE A 203 11.54 0.44 -1.68
C ILE A 203 12.46 0.49 -2.88
N GLU A 204 12.84 -0.67 -3.39
CA GLU A 204 13.56 -0.80 -4.64
C GLU A 204 12.72 -0.25 -5.79
N LEU A 205 13.31 0.61 -6.60
CA LEU A 205 12.65 1.21 -7.75
C LEU A 205 12.24 0.12 -8.76
N MET A 206 10.98 0.14 -9.15
CA MET A 206 10.43 -0.77 -10.16
C MET A 206 10.42 -0.11 -11.55
N PRO A 207 10.42 -0.88 -12.66
CA PRO A 207 10.54 -0.35 -14.01
C PRO A 207 9.23 0.24 -14.56
N PHE A 208 8.58 1.12 -13.80
CA PHE A 208 7.37 1.86 -14.22
C PHE A 208 7.69 3.27 -14.70
N GLY A 209 8.88 3.80 -14.43
CA GLY A 209 9.29 5.16 -14.75
C GLY A 209 10.80 5.30 -14.82
N GLN A 210 11.29 6.51 -14.55
CA GLN A 210 12.71 6.86 -14.68
C GLN A 210 13.48 6.63 -13.39
N GLY A 211 14.76 6.29 -13.51
CA GLY A 211 15.71 6.12 -12.42
C GLY A 211 16.44 4.79 -12.46
N THR A 212 17.46 4.66 -11.62
CA THR A 212 18.24 3.43 -11.43
C THR A 212 17.97 2.88 -10.04
N PRO A 213 17.60 1.59 -9.89
CA PRO A 213 17.35 0.99 -8.59
C PRO A 213 18.65 0.86 -7.77
N VAL A 214 18.51 0.90 -6.44
CA VAL A 214 19.59 0.62 -5.50
C VAL A 214 19.27 -0.67 -4.76
N PRO A 215 20.15 -1.70 -4.83
CA PRO A 215 19.93 -2.95 -4.12
C PRO A 215 19.94 -2.76 -2.59
N THR A 216 19.16 -3.57 -1.88
CA THR A 216 19.09 -3.53 -0.40
C THR A 216 20.46 -3.70 0.26
N ALA A 217 21.35 -4.53 -0.29
CA ALA A 217 22.70 -4.72 0.25
C ALA A 217 23.49 -3.39 0.30
N ALA A 218 23.46 -2.62 -0.79
CA ALA A 218 24.11 -1.32 -0.84
C ALA A 218 23.52 -0.30 0.14
N LEU A 219 22.19 -0.36 0.42
CA LEU A 219 21.56 0.49 1.43
C LEU A 219 21.97 0.10 2.84
N LEU A 220 22.08 -1.20 3.13
CA LEU A 220 22.57 -1.71 4.43
C LEU A 220 24.01 -1.28 4.67
N GLU A 221 24.88 -1.39 3.67
CA GLU A 221 26.28 -0.93 3.74
C GLU A 221 26.36 0.57 4.03
N ARG A 222 25.55 1.40 3.38
CA ARG A 222 25.47 2.85 3.66
C ARG A 222 25.03 3.16 5.08
N LEU A 223 24.02 2.46 5.57
CA LEU A 223 23.52 2.64 6.96
C LEU A 223 24.59 2.25 7.96
N GLN A 224 25.31 1.16 7.70
CA GLN A 224 26.42 0.72 8.54
C GLN A 224 27.60 1.71 8.51
N ALA A 225 27.96 2.21 7.33
CA ALA A 225 28.99 3.24 7.17
C ALA A 225 28.60 4.55 7.88
N GLY A 226 27.31 4.86 7.96
CA GLY A 226 26.74 5.97 8.74
C GLY A 226 26.63 5.69 10.24
N GLY A 227 27.18 4.58 10.75
CA GLY A 227 27.20 4.21 12.16
C GLY A 227 25.93 3.52 12.67
N LEU A 228 25.00 3.14 11.80
CA LEU A 228 23.77 2.43 12.18
C LEU A 228 23.96 0.91 12.04
N THR A 229 24.21 0.23 13.15
CA THR A 229 24.25 -1.25 13.17
C THR A 229 22.84 -1.80 13.14
N LEU A 230 22.54 -2.64 12.14
CA LEU A 230 21.26 -3.28 11.94
C LEU A 230 21.39 -4.80 12.00
N VAL A 231 20.49 -5.45 12.74
CA VAL A 231 20.39 -6.91 12.86
C VAL A 231 19.09 -7.37 12.17
N PRO A 232 19.13 -8.43 11.33
CA PRO A 232 17.93 -8.97 10.74
C PRO A 232 16.87 -9.30 11.79
N GLU A 233 15.64 -8.87 11.56
CA GLU A 233 14.49 -9.21 12.38
C GLU A 233 13.80 -10.43 11.79
N GLU A 234 13.37 -11.37 12.63
CA GLU A 234 12.56 -12.49 12.16
C GLU A 234 11.32 -12.00 11.41
N GLN A 235 11.12 -12.54 10.21
CA GLN A 235 9.96 -12.15 9.43
C GLN A 235 8.67 -12.57 10.14
N SER A 236 7.78 -11.63 10.34
CA SER A 236 6.41 -11.93 10.71
C SER A 236 5.80 -12.83 9.62
N THR A 237 5.66 -14.10 9.94
CA THR A 237 4.97 -15.08 9.09
C THR A 237 3.50 -15.08 9.46
N GLY A 238 2.62 -15.10 8.49
CA GLY A 238 1.18 -15.17 8.74
C GLY A 238 0.35 -14.33 7.76
N PRO A 239 -0.97 -14.47 7.84
CA PRO A 239 -1.90 -13.84 6.90
C PRO A 239 -1.82 -12.31 6.84
N LEU A 240 -1.28 -11.68 7.90
CA LEU A 240 -1.13 -10.23 7.99
C LEU A 240 0.28 -9.74 7.65
N ALA A 241 1.22 -10.63 7.29
CA ALA A 241 2.56 -10.25 6.88
C ALA A 241 2.55 -9.36 5.63
N GLY A 242 3.51 -8.44 5.55
CA GLY A 242 3.73 -7.56 4.40
C GLY A 242 4.95 -7.98 3.58
N PRO A 243 5.25 -7.27 2.47
CA PRO A 243 6.39 -7.59 1.62
C PRO A 243 7.73 -7.08 2.15
N ALA A 244 7.74 -6.30 3.22
CA ALA A 244 8.95 -5.72 3.78
C ALA A 244 9.68 -6.75 4.64
N ARG A 245 11.00 -6.86 4.47
CA ARG A 245 11.90 -7.48 5.42
C ARG A 245 12.42 -6.40 6.36
N TYR A 246 12.54 -6.72 7.62
CA TYR A 246 12.91 -5.75 8.63
C TYR A 246 14.26 -6.07 9.27
N TRP A 247 14.95 -5.03 9.68
CA TRP A 247 16.14 -5.05 10.50
C TRP A 247 15.92 -4.18 11.71
N ARG A 248 16.44 -4.61 12.85
CA ARG A 248 16.35 -3.89 14.12
C ARG A 248 17.64 -3.11 14.35
N GLY A 249 17.48 -1.82 14.57
CA GLY A 249 18.54 -0.93 15.03
C GLY A 249 18.27 -0.42 16.44
N PRO A 250 19.18 0.39 16.99
CA PRO A 250 19.07 0.92 18.37
C PRO A 250 17.79 1.75 18.62
N ARG A 251 17.27 2.43 17.59
CA ARG A 251 16.12 3.32 17.67
C ARG A 251 14.83 2.76 17.08
N GLY A 252 14.85 1.56 16.53
CA GLY A 252 13.67 0.92 15.96
C GLY A 252 13.94 0.08 14.73
N LEU A 253 12.86 -0.27 14.04
CA LEU A 253 12.90 -1.09 12.83
C LEU A 253 13.18 -0.25 11.58
N VAL A 254 13.93 -0.83 10.66
CA VAL A 254 14.11 -0.34 9.28
C VAL A 254 13.66 -1.45 8.35
N GLY A 255 12.78 -1.14 7.41
CA GLY A 255 12.23 -2.11 6.45
C GLY A 255 12.81 -1.94 5.06
N PHE A 256 12.90 -3.04 4.31
CA PHE A 256 13.28 -3.03 2.89
C PHE A 256 12.26 -3.83 2.09
N ILE A 257 11.87 -3.30 0.93
CA ILE A 257 10.95 -3.93 -0.02
C ILE A 257 11.68 -4.03 -1.34
N SER A 258 12.11 -5.23 -1.70
CA SER A 258 12.98 -5.50 -2.85
C SER A 258 12.26 -6.41 -3.86
N PRO A 259 11.34 -5.84 -4.67
CA PRO A 259 10.55 -6.64 -5.59
C PRO A 259 11.38 -7.28 -6.72
N LEU A 260 12.51 -6.70 -7.10
CA LEU A 260 13.34 -7.16 -8.21
C LEU A 260 14.45 -8.10 -7.73
N THR A 261 15.24 -7.65 -6.72
CA THR A 261 16.45 -8.39 -6.28
C THR A 261 16.15 -9.48 -5.25
N GLN A 262 15.07 -9.33 -4.47
CA GLN A 262 14.62 -10.31 -3.47
C GLN A 262 13.11 -10.45 -3.52
N ASN A 263 12.59 -10.98 -4.62
CA ASN A 263 11.15 -11.05 -4.83
C ASN A 263 10.45 -11.86 -3.73
N PHE A 264 9.20 -11.49 -3.46
CA PHE A 264 8.35 -12.06 -2.42
C PHE A 264 7.05 -12.63 -3.01
N CYS A 265 7.06 -13.03 -4.28
CA CYS A 265 5.88 -13.51 -4.99
C CYS A 265 5.36 -14.82 -4.42
N GLY A 266 6.24 -15.72 -3.97
CA GLY A 266 5.86 -17.00 -3.37
C GLY A 266 4.94 -16.86 -2.15
N GLY A 267 5.11 -15.81 -1.33
CA GLY A 267 4.24 -15.50 -0.18
C GLY A 267 3.19 -14.41 -0.45
N CYS A 268 2.90 -14.08 -1.70
CA CYS A 268 2.03 -12.95 -2.02
C CYS A 268 0.55 -13.23 -1.71
N ASN A 269 0.02 -12.56 -0.70
CA ASN A 269 -1.37 -12.64 -0.23
C ASN A 269 -2.28 -11.50 -0.76
N ARG A 270 -1.87 -10.77 -1.81
CA ARG A 270 -2.51 -9.53 -2.25
C ARG A 270 -3.33 -9.72 -3.52
N VAL A 271 -4.44 -9.01 -3.55
CA VAL A 271 -5.27 -8.76 -4.73
C VAL A 271 -5.53 -7.26 -4.86
N ARG A 272 -5.83 -6.77 -6.06
CA ARG A 272 -6.03 -5.35 -6.35
C ARG A 272 -7.33 -5.12 -7.09
N VAL A 273 -7.97 -4.00 -6.78
CA VAL A 273 -9.06 -3.44 -7.58
C VAL A 273 -8.68 -2.02 -7.94
N ALA A 274 -8.68 -1.71 -9.21
CA ALA A 274 -8.41 -0.38 -9.75
C ALA A 274 -9.59 0.57 -9.52
N SER A 275 -9.39 1.86 -9.68
CA SER A 275 -10.40 2.90 -9.42
C SER A 275 -11.64 2.79 -10.31
N ASN A 276 -11.53 2.15 -11.46
CA ASN A 276 -12.63 1.83 -12.36
C ASN A 276 -13.21 0.42 -12.10
N GLY A 277 -12.86 -0.24 -11.01
CA GLY A 277 -13.38 -1.56 -10.66
C GLY A 277 -12.75 -2.75 -11.39
N ASP A 278 -11.70 -2.57 -12.16
CA ASP A 278 -10.95 -3.69 -12.76
C ASP A 278 -10.22 -4.48 -11.68
N LEU A 279 -10.52 -5.76 -11.58
CA LEU A 279 -9.79 -6.70 -10.71
C LEU A 279 -8.46 -7.10 -11.33
N ARG A 280 -7.38 -7.04 -10.54
CA ARG A 280 -6.03 -7.47 -10.89
C ARG A 280 -5.44 -8.36 -9.80
N SER A 281 -5.08 -9.56 -10.14
CA SER A 281 -4.48 -10.51 -9.20
C SER A 281 -3.00 -10.19 -8.90
N CYS A 282 -2.31 -9.49 -9.81
CA CYS A 282 -0.90 -9.11 -9.71
C CYS A 282 -0.68 -7.65 -10.12
N LEU A 283 0.36 -6.99 -9.57
CA LEU A 283 0.74 -5.63 -9.95
C LEU A 283 1.15 -5.54 -11.43
N GLY A 284 1.92 -6.51 -11.91
CA GLY A 284 2.33 -6.62 -13.32
C GLY A 284 1.32 -7.36 -14.20
N GLY A 285 0.15 -7.71 -13.68
CA GLY A 285 -0.88 -8.45 -14.42
C GLY A 285 -1.82 -7.54 -15.20
N ARG A 286 -2.56 -8.14 -16.16
CA ARG A 286 -3.68 -7.49 -16.85
C ARG A 286 -4.91 -7.44 -15.94
N ALA A 287 -5.93 -6.65 -16.31
CA ALA A 287 -7.27 -6.74 -15.73
C ALA A 287 -7.88 -8.10 -16.10
N GLN A 288 -8.48 -8.75 -15.11
CA GLN A 288 -9.01 -10.12 -15.25
C GLN A 288 -10.54 -10.16 -15.11
N ALA A 289 -11.12 -9.23 -14.33
CA ALA A 289 -12.58 -9.12 -14.21
C ALA A 289 -13.00 -7.65 -14.04
N PRO A 290 -13.99 -7.16 -14.81
CA PRO A 290 -14.52 -5.80 -14.71
C PRO A 290 -15.63 -5.75 -13.65
N LEU A 291 -15.27 -5.71 -12.35
CA LEU A 291 -16.26 -5.80 -11.27
C LEU A 291 -17.31 -4.68 -11.33
N HIS A 292 -16.93 -3.46 -11.77
CA HIS A 292 -17.89 -2.35 -11.92
C HIS A 292 -18.98 -2.66 -12.94
N ALA A 293 -18.61 -3.24 -14.10
CA ALA A 293 -19.56 -3.60 -15.12
C ALA A 293 -20.52 -4.70 -14.64
N LEU A 294 -20.00 -5.68 -13.89
CA LEU A 294 -20.82 -6.70 -13.26
C LEU A 294 -21.82 -6.09 -12.26
N ILE A 295 -21.35 -5.19 -11.38
CA ILE A 295 -22.20 -4.51 -10.38
C ILE A 295 -23.30 -3.70 -11.06
N ARG A 296 -22.96 -2.89 -12.05
CA ARG A 296 -23.91 -2.03 -12.77
C ARG A 296 -24.83 -2.81 -13.70
N GLY A 297 -24.40 -4.00 -14.14
CA GLY A 297 -25.21 -4.96 -14.85
C GLY A 297 -26.17 -5.79 -13.97
N GLY A 298 -26.22 -5.51 -12.67
CA GLY A 298 -27.14 -6.19 -11.75
C GLY A 298 -26.66 -7.56 -11.26
N ALA A 299 -25.36 -7.88 -11.40
CA ALA A 299 -24.82 -9.14 -10.88
C ALA A 299 -25.06 -9.30 -9.38
N THR A 300 -25.38 -10.51 -8.93
CA THR A 300 -25.49 -10.85 -7.53
C THR A 300 -24.10 -10.91 -6.86
N ASP A 301 -24.07 -10.93 -5.55
CA ASP A 301 -22.81 -11.04 -4.79
C ASP A 301 -22.13 -12.40 -5.01
N GLU A 302 -22.93 -13.46 -5.26
CA GLU A 302 -22.41 -14.79 -5.61
C GLU A 302 -21.74 -14.79 -6.99
N GLN A 303 -22.32 -14.07 -7.96
CA GLN A 303 -21.71 -13.89 -9.28
C GLN A 303 -20.42 -13.08 -9.20
N LEU A 304 -20.37 -12.04 -8.37
CA LEU A 304 -19.14 -11.29 -8.10
C LEU A 304 -18.08 -12.19 -7.42
N ALA A 305 -18.48 -12.98 -6.44
CA ALA A 305 -17.58 -13.92 -5.77
C ALA A 305 -17.00 -14.97 -6.72
N LEU A 306 -17.82 -15.47 -7.64
CA LEU A 306 -17.37 -16.42 -8.69
C LEU A 306 -16.35 -15.74 -9.64
N ALA A 307 -16.63 -14.54 -10.12
CA ALA A 307 -15.71 -13.78 -10.97
C ALA A 307 -14.37 -13.50 -10.27
N ILE A 308 -14.40 -13.16 -8.98
CA ILE A 308 -13.19 -12.97 -8.17
C ILE A 308 -12.37 -14.27 -8.07
N ARG A 309 -13.02 -15.42 -7.80
CA ARG A 309 -12.33 -16.71 -7.71
C ARG A 309 -11.71 -17.11 -9.05
N GLN A 310 -12.42 -16.94 -10.16
CA GLN A 310 -11.92 -17.22 -11.51
C GLN A 310 -10.69 -16.36 -11.84
N ALA A 311 -10.77 -15.06 -11.60
CA ALA A 311 -9.65 -14.13 -11.81
C ALA A 311 -8.41 -14.49 -10.97
N LEU A 312 -8.59 -15.03 -9.77
CA LEU A 312 -7.47 -15.46 -8.93
C LEU A 312 -6.89 -16.82 -9.36
N GLY A 313 -7.67 -17.67 -10.02
CA GLY A 313 -7.16 -18.86 -10.69
C GLY A 313 -6.10 -18.55 -11.76
N GLU A 314 -6.16 -17.36 -12.35
CA GLU A 314 -5.19 -16.86 -13.34
C GLU A 314 -4.01 -16.06 -12.72
N LYS A 315 -3.91 -15.99 -11.38
CA LYS A 315 -2.83 -15.25 -10.72
C LYS A 315 -1.48 -15.91 -11.02
N PRO A 316 -0.52 -15.17 -11.62
CA PRO A 316 0.78 -15.72 -11.95
C PRO A 316 1.56 -16.11 -10.69
N GLU A 317 2.46 -17.06 -10.81
CA GLU A 317 3.41 -17.45 -9.77
C GLU A 317 4.25 -16.24 -9.31
N GLY A 318 4.77 -15.47 -10.27
CA GLY A 318 5.56 -14.26 -10.02
C GLY A 318 5.31 -13.17 -11.05
N HIS A 319 5.87 -11.99 -10.80
CA HIS A 319 5.93 -10.93 -11.80
C HIS A 319 7.07 -11.18 -12.80
N ARG A 320 6.96 -10.55 -13.97
CA ARG A 320 7.96 -10.63 -15.06
C ARG A 320 8.57 -9.26 -15.38
N PHE A 321 8.78 -8.42 -14.36
CA PHE A 321 9.27 -7.05 -14.56
C PHE A 321 10.68 -6.98 -15.18
N THR A 322 11.48 -8.02 -15.00
CA THR A 322 12.86 -8.09 -15.50
C THR A 322 12.98 -8.74 -16.87
N GLU A 323 11.90 -9.30 -17.42
CA GLU A 323 11.91 -9.93 -18.75
C GLU A 323 11.82 -8.86 -19.85
N PRO A 324 12.62 -8.98 -20.93
CA PRO A 324 12.53 -8.08 -22.09
C PRO A 324 11.10 -8.04 -22.67
N GLY A 325 10.61 -6.84 -22.96
CA GLY A 325 9.29 -6.63 -23.54
C GLY A 325 8.13 -6.54 -22.54
N ASN A 326 8.26 -6.99 -21.31
CA ASN A 326 7.19 -6.92 -20.30
C ASN A 326 7.06 -5.56 -19.59
N GLY A 327 8.10 -4.73 -19.60
CA GLY A 327 8.07 -3.38 -19.04
C GLY A 327 7.16 -2.40 -19.83
N ALA A 328 7.05 -2.59 -21.15
CA ALA A 328 6.30 -1.69 -22.03
C ALA A 328 4.76 -1.83 -21.94
N THR A 329 4.25 -2.89 -21.32
CA THR A 329 2.81 -3.15 -21.15
C THR A 329 2.26 -2.75 -19.78
N LEU A 330 3.13 -2.23 -18.90
CA LEU A 330 2.72 -1.83 -17.56
C LEU A 330 1.94 -0.52 -17.60
N LEU A 331 0.73 -0.56 -17.05
CA LEU A 331 0.00 0.67 -16.75
C LEU A 331 0.76 1.47 -15.71
N PRO A 332 0.65 2.81 -15.72
CA PRO A 332 1.21 3.65 -14.66
C PRO A 332 0.76 3.18 -13.28
N MET A 333 1.66 3.31 -12.29
CA MET A 333 1.37 2.88 -10.91
C MET A 333 0.07 3.50 -10.38
N MET A 334 -0.20 4.76 -10.72
CA MET A 334 -1.43 5.46 -10.32
C MET A 334 -2.71 4.84 -10.93
N GLY A 335 -2.63 4.20 -12.09
CA GLY A 335 -3.77 3.56 -12.75
C GLY A 335 -4.15 2.19 -12.16
N ILE A 336 -3.28 1.61 -11.33
CA ILE A 336 -3.44 0.24 -10.78
C ILE A 336 -3.36 0.20 -9.25
N GLY A 337 -3.25 1.35 -8.59
CA GLY A 337 -3.17 1.46 -7.16
C GLY A 337 -1.82 0.96 -6.60
N GLY A 338 -0.80 1.65 -6.98
CA GLY A 338 0.60 1.40 -6.59
C GLY A 338 0.88 1.47 -5.11
#